data_f686d20797bf732f3cfa284447ff3ca3
#
_entry.id   f686d20797bf732f3cfa284447ff3ca3
#
_cell.length_a   1.000
_cell.length_b   1.000
_cell.length_c   1.000
_cell.angle_alpha   90.00
_cell.angle_beta   90.00
_cell.angle_gamma   90.00
#
_symmetry.space_group_name_H-M   'P 1'
#
loop_
_entity.id
_entity.type
_entity.pdbx_description
1 polymer ?
#
loop_
_entity_poly.entity_id
_entity_poly.type
_entity_poly.pdbx_seq_one_letter_code
_entity_poly.pdbx_strand_id
1 'polypeptide(L)'
;MLGELSTGEIENLLTSNVIGRIGCYADKKMFVVPITYVHDGEFVLGHTIEGLKIKILRENPECCFEVDVMENLSNWRSVIAWGTFEELKGDEAAKAQDKLIQTLGPLMPSET
;
A
#
# COMPACT_ATOMS: atom_id res chain seq x y z
N MET A 1 -24.26 -12.20 -1.74
CA MET A 1 -23.34 -13.29 -1.36
C MET A 1 -21.91 -12.87 -1.63
N LEU A 2 -21.01 -13.13 -0.70
CA LEU A 2 -19.60 -12.82 -0.87
C LEU A 2 -18.88 -14.00 -1.52
N GLY A 3 -18.05 -13.71 -2.49
CA GLY A 3 -17.18 -14.71 -3.10
C GLY A 3 -15.73 -14.39 -2.83
N GLU A 4 -14.84 -15.24 -3.25
CA GLU A 4 -13.40 -15.04 -3.13
C GLU A 4 -12.81 -14.72 -4.49
N LEU A 5 -11.83 -13.82 -4.50
CA LEU A 5 -11.08 -13.49 -5.71
C LEU A 5 -10.03 -14.56 -6.00
N SER A 6 -9.83 -14.87 -7.25
CA SER A 6 -8.72 -15.74 -7.67
C SER A 6 -7.39 -15.00 -7.54
N THR A 7 -6.29 -15.75 -7.61
CA THR A 7 -4.95 -15.16 -7.57
C THR A 7 -4.77 -14.11 -8.66
N GLY A 8 -5.24 -14.41 -9.88
CA GLY A 8 -5.17 -13.47 -10.99
C GLY A 8 -5.98 -12.20 -10.76
N GLU A 9 -7.15 -12.34 -10.16
CA GLU A 9 -7.99 -11.19 -9.83
C GLU A 9 -7.36 -10.32 -8.75
N ILE A 10 -6.73 -10.95 -7.75
CA ILE A 10 -5.99 -10.23 -6.69
C ILE A 10 -4.83 -9.43 -7.30
N GLU A 11 -4.02 -10.08 -8.14
CA GLU A 11 -2.91 -9.40 -8.81
C GLU A 11 -3.41 -8.24 -9.67
N ASN A 12 -4.47 -8.44 -10.41
CA ASN A 12 -5.03 -7.38 -11.24
C ASN A 12 -5.53 -6.20 -10.41
N LEU A 13 -6.19 -6.46 -9.29
CA LEU A 13 -6.68 -5.41 -8.41
C LEU A 13 -5.53 -4.61 -7.83
N LEU A 14 -4.48 -5.28 -7.37
CA LEU A 14 -3.31 -4.63 -6.81
C LEU A 14 -2.54 -3.81 -7.84
N THR A 15 -2.38 -4.31 -9.05
CA THR A 15 -1.59 -3.62 -10.08
C THR A 15 -2.35 -2.51 -10.80
N SER A 16 -3.67 -2.59 -10.85
CA SER A 16 -4.47 -1.58 -11.55
C SER A 16 -4.86 -0.38 -10.71
N ASN A 17 -4.50 -0.37 -9.43
CA ASN A 17 -4.79 0.74 -8.53
C ASN A 17 -3.49 1.33 -8.00
N VAL A 18 -3.54 2.58 -7.53
CA VAL A 18 -2.37 3.30 -7.04
C VAL A 18 -2.57 3.87 -5.64
N ILE A 19 -3.77 3.75 -5.10
CA ILE A 19 -4.07 4.20 -3.74
C ILE A 19 -4.67 3.04 -2.97
N GLY A 20 -4.09 2.77 -1.83
CA GLY A 20 -4.61 1.79 -0.89
C GLY A 20 -4.63 2.39 0.50
N ARG A 21 -4.86 1.55 1.48
CA ARG A 21 -4.85 1.96 2.88
C ARG A 21 -3.95 1.02 3.65
N ILE A 22 -3.15 1.61 4.53
CA ILE A 22 -2.31 0.84 5.43
C ILE A 22 -2.89 0.93 6.83
N GLY A 23 -3.06 -0.23 7.46
CA GLY A 23 -3.46 -0.33 8.84
C GLY A 23 -2.25 -0.64 9.69
N CYS A 24 -2.05 0.11 10.75
CA CYS A 24 -0.92 -0.08 11.65
C CYS A 24 -1.36 0.16 13.09
N TYR A 25 -0.54 -0.34 14.02
CA TYR A 25 -0.90 -0.36 15.43
C TYR A 25 0.31 -0.07 16.28
N ALA A 26 0.19 0.90 17.16
CA ALA A 26 1.20 1.18 18.17
C ALA A 26 0.56 1.92 19.32
N ASP A 27 1.12 1.75 20.51
CA ASP A 27 0.69 2.46 21.71
C ASP A 27 -0.82 2.31 21.97
N LYS A 28 -1.32 1.08 21.80
CA LYS A 28 -2.72 0.69 22.03
C LYS A 28 -3.73 1.35 21.10
N LYS A 29 -3.27 1.92 19.99
CA LYS A 29 -4.14 2.54 19.01
C LYS A 29 -3.93 1.94 17.63
N MET A 30 -5.01 1.79 16.91
CA MET A 30 -5.00 1.36 15.53
C MET A 30 -5.18 2.58 14.62
N PHE A 31 -4.44 2.59 13.53
CA PHE A 31 -4.51 3.66 12.54
C PHE A 31 -4.75 3.05 11.17
N VAL A 32 -5.61 3.70 10.40
CA VAL A 32 -5.83 3.33 9.00
C VAL A 32 -5.68 4.60 8.19
N VAL A 33 -4.73 4.63 7.30
CA VAL A 33 -4.42 5.85 6.52
C VAL A 33 -4.20 5.48 5.06
N PRO A 34 -4.54 6.40 4.14
CA PRO A 34 -4.28 6.16 2.71
C PRO A 34 -2.81 6.23 2.39
N ILE A 35 -2.41 5.47 1.37
CA ILE A 35 -1.04 5.47 0.88
C ILE A 35 -1.06 5.28 -0.63
N THR A 36 -0.22 6.04 -1.32
CA THR A 36 0.04 5.82 -2.73
C THR A 36 1.08 4.72 -2.87
N TYR A 37 0.85 3.79 -3.77
CA TYR A 37 1.69 2.59 -3.84
C TYR A 37 1.86 2.07 -5.25
N VAL A 38 2.83 1.18 -5.39
CA VAL A 38 3.01 0.34 -6.57
C VAL A 38 3.21 -1.09 -6.10
N HIS A 39 2.53 -2.03 -6.74
CA HIS A 39 2.74 -3.45 -6.50
C HIS A 39 3.67 -3.98 -7.60
N ASP A 40 4.81 -4.55 -7.19
CA ASP A 40 5.82 -5.02 -8.13
C ASP A 40 5.74 -6.52 -8.43
N GLY A 41 4.66 -7.17 -8.02
CA GLY A 41 4.47 -8.60 -8.17
C GLY A 41 4.81 -9.38 -6.90
N GLU A 42 5.59 -8.82 -6.01
CA GLU A 42 6.02 -9.45 -4.77
C GLU A 42 5.77 -8.54 -3.55
N PHE A 43 6.10 -7.26 -3.68
CA PHE A 43 5.99 -6.31 -2.60
C PHE A 43 5.07 -5.16 -2.96
N VAL A 44 4.52 -4.54 -1.93
CA VAL A 44 3.85 -3.25 -2.05
C VAL A 44 4.87 -2.18 -1.69
N LEU A 45 5.18 -1.32 -2.65
CA LEU A 45 6.13 -0.24 -2.47
C LEU A 45 5.35 1.05 -2.23
N GLY A 46 5.59 1.69 -1.11
CA GLY A 46 4.91 2.93 -0.76
C GLY A 46 5.88 4.09 -0.72
N HIS A 47 5.39 5.25 -1.11
CA HIS A 47 6.13 6.50 -0.96
C HIS A 47 5.43 7.34 0.10
N THR A 48 6.20 7.80 1.07
CA THR A 48 5.65 8.60 2.16
C THR A 48 6.73 9.52 2.71
N ILE A 49 6.29 10.65 3.26
CA ILE A 49 7.19 11.55 3.98
C ILE A 49 7.17 11.20 5.47
N GLU A 50 8.14 11.69 6.21
CA GLU A 50 8.17 11.52 7.65
C GLU A 50 6.89 12.02 8.29
N GLY A 51 6.36 11.28 9.23
CA GLY A 51 5.15 11.62 9.93
C GLY A 51 4.72 10.53 10.87
N LEU A 52 3.49 10.62 11.38
CA LEU A 52 2.96 9.69 12.37
C LEU A 52 2.98 8.25 11.87
N LYS A 53 2.58 8.03 10.63
CA LYS A 53 2.53 6.71 10.02
C LYS A 53 3.89 6.00 10.09
N ILE A 54 4.96 6.69 9.72
CA ILE A 54 6.31 6.13 9.75
C ILE A 54 6.76 5.84 11.18
N LYS A 55 6.46 6.73 12.10
CA LYS A 55 6.80 6.52 13.52
C LYS A 55 6.12 5.29 14.07
N ILE A 56 4.86 5.10 13.76
CA ILE A 56 4.10 3.93 14.19
C ILE A 56 4.70 2.66 13.62
N LEU A 57 5.01 2.64 12.34
CA LEU A 57 5.55 1.47 11.67
C LEU A 57 6.96 1.11 12.14
N ARG A 58 7.75 2.11 12.54
CA ARG A 58 9.06 1.86 13.14
C ARG A 58 8.95 1.21 14.51
N GLU A 59 7.94 1.58 15.29
CA GLU A 59 7.70 0.97 16.60
C GLU A 59 7.13 -0.44 16.47
N ASN A 60 6.17 -0.61 15.57
CA ASN A 60 5.53 -1.89 15.34
C ASN A 60 5.40 -2.10 13.82
N PRO A 61 6.28 -2.92 13.24
CA PRO A 61 6.28 -3.10 11.78
C PRO A 61 5.15 -4.00 11.26
N GLU A 62 4.42 -4.68 12.12
CA GLU A 62 3.29 -5.48 11.67
C GLU A 62 2.18 -4.56 11.17
N CYS A 63 1.69 -4.83 9.98
CA CYS A 63 0.69 -3.99 9.35
C CYS A 63 -0.17 -4.80 8.40
N CYS A 64 -1.23 -4.19 7.93
CA CYS A 64 -2.01 -4.73 6.83
C CYS A 64 -2.17 -3.66 5.76
N PHE A 65 -2.40 -4.11 4.54
CA PHE A 65 -2.60 -3.24 3.40
C PHE A 65 -3.89 -3.63 2.72
N GLU A 66 -4.71 -2.66 2.36
CA GLU A 66 -6.00 -2.92 1.76
C GLU A 66 -6.20 -2.07 0.52
N VAL A 67 -6.76 -2.69 -0.52
CA VAL A 67 -7.20 -1.98 -1.73
C VAL A 67 -8.62 -2.44 -2.02
N ASP A 68 -9.48 -1.49 -2.35
CA ASP A 68 -10.82 -1.83 -2.77
C ASP A 68 -11.27 -1.02 -3.96
N VAL A 69 -12.22 -1.58 -4.70
CA VAL A 69 -12.90 -0.91 -5.80
C VAL A 69 -14.39 -1.16 -5.61
N MET A 70 -15.17 -0.11 -5.54
CA MET A 70 -16.60 -0.20 -5.37
C MET A 70 -17.29 0.54 -6.51
N GLU A 71 -17.90 -0.22 -7.42
CA GLU A 71 -18.66 0.35 -8.53
C GLU A 71 -20.05 0.75 -8.07
N ASN A 72 -20.66 -0.10 -7.23
CA ASN A 72 -21.93 0.14 -6.58
C ASN A 72 -22.06 -0.82 -5.40
N LEU A 73 -23.19 -0.78 -4.69
CA LEU A 73 -23.37 -1.58 -3.48
C LEU A 73 -23.45 -3.09 -3.75
N SER A 74 -23.69 -3.48 -4.99
CA SER A 74 -23.75 -4.88 -5.37
C SER A 74 -22.53 -5.38 -6.11
N ASN A 75 -21.61 -4.49 -6.47
CA ASN A 75 -20.46 -4.82 -7.30
C ASN A 75 -19.20 -4.15 -6.75
N TRP A 76 -18.50 -4.88 -5.88
CA TRP A 76 -17.29 -4.37 -5.24
C TRP A 76 -16.29 -5.50 -5.04
N ARG A 77 -15.04 -5.13 -4.91
CA ARG A 77 -13.94 -6.06 -4.68
C ARG A 77 -12.96 -5.44 -3.70
N SER A 78 -12.37 -6.26 -2.85
CA SER A 78 -11.34 -5.80 -1.94
C SER A 78 -10.29 -6.88 -1.71
N VAL A 79 -9.09 -6.43 -1.40
CA VAL A 79 -7.97 -7.30 -1.05
C VAL A 79 -7.33 -6.75 0.22
N ILE A 80 -7.09 -7.63 1.19
CA ILE A 80 -6.34 -7.30 2.39
C ILE A 80 -5.11 -8.20 2.42
N ALA A 81 -3.96 -7.58 2.61
CA ALA A 81 -2.69 -8.29 2.75
C ALA A 81 -2.08 -7.96 4.10
N TRP A 82 -1.68 -8.98 4.83
CA TRP A 82 -0.98 -8.81 6.11
C TRP A 82 0.51 -8.97 5.86
N GLY A 83 1.30 -8.10 6.47
CA GLY A 83 2.73 -8.14 6.26
C GLY A 83 3.51 -7.33 7.27
N THR A 84 4.75 -7.13 6.94
CA THR A 84 5.70 -6.43 7.80
C THR A 84 6.26 -5.24 7.04
N PHE A 85 6.27 -4.09 7.70
CA PHE A 85 6.88 -2.89 7.15
C PHE A 85 8.40 -3.04 7.15
N GLU A 86 8.99 -2.67 6.03
CA GLU A 86 10.44 -2.65 5.88
C GLU A 86 10.85 -1.32 5.26
N GLU A 87 11.71 -0.59 5.93
CA GLU A 87 12.20 0.69 5.45
C GLU A 87 13.44 0.45 4.58
N LEU A 88 13.32 0.76 3.30
CA LEU A 88 14.41 0.54 2.35
C LEU A 88 15.43 1.66 2.44
N LYS A 89 16.70 1.30 2.23
CA LYS A 89 17.82 2.22 2.27
C LYS A 89 18.80 1.93 1.13
N GLY A 90 19.59 2.94 0.77
CA GLY A 90 20.61 2.77 -0.24
C GLY A 90 20.07 2.41 -1.61
N ASP A 91 20.70 1.44 -2.27
CA ASP A 91 20.32 1.04 -3.62
C ASP A 91 18.92 0.48 -3.72
N GLU A 92 18.45 -0.23 -2.70
CA GLU A 92 17.10 -0.76 -2.69
C GLU A 92 16.08 0.37 -2.64
N ALA A 93 16.33 1.40 -1.85
CA ALA A 93 15.46 2.56 -1.78
C ALA A 93 15.45 3.31 -3.13
N ALA A 94 16.59 3.44 -3.77
CA ALA A 94 16.69 4.10 -5.07
C ALA A 94 15.90 3.34 -6.13
N LYS A 95 16.00 2.01 -6.16
CA LYS A 95 15.24 1.19 -7.10
C LYS A 95 13.74 1.28 -6.88
N ALA A 96 13.31 1.27 -5.62
CA ALA A 96 11.91 1.42 -5.29
C ALA A 96 11.39 2.79 -5.71
N GLN A 97 12.17 3.83 -5.48
CA GLN A 97 11.83 5.18 -5.89
C GLN A 97 11.66 5.29 -7.41
N ASP A 98 12.55 4.65 -8.16
CA ASP A 98 12.46 4.64 -9.61
C ASP A 98 11.17 3.97 -10.09
N LYS A 99 10.78 2.85 -9.49
CA LYS A 99 9.52 2.18 -9.82
C LYS A 99 8.33 3.06 -9.52
N LEU A 100 8.33 3.74 -8.40
CA LEU A 100 7.28 4.66 -8.02
C LEU A 100 7.17 5.82 -9.01
N ILE A 101 8.30 6.41 -9.38
CA ILE A 101 8.33 7.51 -10.34
C ILE A 101 7.84 7.06 -11.71
N GLN A 102 8.28 5.91 -12.20
CA GLN A 102 7.85 5.39 -13.49
C GLN A 102 6.34 5.15 -13.57
N THR A 103 5.77 4.65 -12.50
CA THR A 103 4.35 4.30 -12.47
C THR A 103 3.48 5.50 -12.10
N LEU A 104 3.90 6.29 -11.11
CA LEU A 104 3.08 7.32 -10.51
C LEU A 104 3.52 8.74 -10.83
N GLY A 105 4.61 8.91 -11.60
CA GLY A 105 5.28 10.20 -11.78
C GLY A 105 4.39 11.42 -11.85
N PRO A 106 3.45 11.49 -12.80
CA PRO A 106 2.57 12.68 -12.91
C PRO A 106 1.59 12.83 -11.75
N LEU A 107 1.40 11.79 -10.96
CA LEU A 107 0.45 11.76 -9.84
C LEU A 107 1.12 12.03 -8.50
N MET A 108 2.45 11.99 -8.44
CA MET A 108 3.17 12.19 -7.19
C MET A 108 3.26 13.66 -6.83
N PRO A 109 3.17 13.98 -5.53
CA PRO A 109 3.37 15.36 -5.08
C PRO A 109 4.78 15.84 -5.40
N SER A 110 4.92 17.13 -5.73
CA SER A 110 6.22 17.71 -6.00
C SER A 110 7.11 17.81 -4.76
N GLU A 111 6.50 17.76 -3.59
CA GLU A 111 7.20 17.84 -2.32
C GLU A 111 7.24 16.45 -1.70
N THR A 112 8.29 15.72 -1.93
CA THR A 112 8.40 14.36 -1.38
C THR A 112 9.78 14.10 -0.77
#